data_cc35ac7afea583361805607691022a8d
#
_entry.id   cc35ac7afea583361805607691022a8d
#
_cell.length_a   1.000
_cell.length_b   1.000
_cell.length_c   1.000
_cell.angle_alpha   90.00
_cell.angle_beta   90.00
_cell.angle_gamma   90.00
#
_symmetry.space_group_name_H-M   'P 1'
#
loop_
_entity.id
_entity.type
_entity.pdbx_description
1 polymer ?
#
loop_
_entity_poly.entity_id
_entity_poly.type
_entity_poly.pdbx_seq_one_letter_code
_entity_poly.pdbx_strand_id
1 'polypeptide(L)'
;MIAYTMVGTTDLPRAISFYDALFDLMNLEICWRDDQSSSWGKKADLSYPRFFTGYPFDGNRGSVGNGTMTAFAVHEPAIIDQLHRTALSNGGSDEGGPGLRPQYGTGFYAAYVRDPDGNKLAFICYDA
;
A
#
# COMPACT_ATOMS: atom_id res chain seq x y z
N MET A 1 15.82 3.49 7.49
CA MET A 1 16.62 3.32 6.28
C MET A 1 15.88 3.83 5.04
N ILE A 2 14.69 3.33 4.75
CA ILE A 2 13.89 3.84 3.63
C ILE A 2 13.20 5.12 4.06
N ALA A 3 13.43 6.23 3.34
CA ALA A 3 12.75 7.50 3.59
C ALA A 3 11.32 7.45 3.04
N TYR A 4 11.19 7.08 1.78
CA TYR A 4 9.87 6.90 1.16
C TYR A 4 9.97 5.99 -0.07
N THR A 5 8.83 5.47 -0.47
CA THR A 5 8.63 4.76 -1.74
C THR A 5 7.49 5.42 -2.51
N MET A 6 7.45 5.23 -3.81
CA MET A 6 6.41 5.78 -4.66
C MET A 6 5.96 4.76 -5.71
N VAL A 7 4.67 4.73 -5.97
CA VAL A 7 4.08 4.02 -7.11
C VAL A 7 3.38 5.02 -8.02
N GLY A 8 3.36 4.73 -9.31
CA GLY A 8 2.70 5.58 -10.30
C GLY A 8 1.19 5.33 -10.38
N THR A 9 0.47 6.33 -10.86
CA THR A 9 -0.95 6.22 -11.17
C THR A 9 -1.28 6.91 -12.49
N THR A 10 -2.35 6.47 -13.12
CA THR A 10 -2.92 7.15 -14.29
C THR A 10 -4.16 7.98 -13.91
N ASP A 11 -4.61 7.90 -12.66
CA ASP A 11 -5.81 8.58 -12.15
C ASP A 11 -5.60 8.85 -10.66
N LEU A 12 -5.08 10.02 -10.33
CA LEU A 12 -4.74 10.35 -8.94
C LEU A 12 -5.95 10.36 -8.00
N PRO A 13 -7.12 10.94 -8.36
CA PRO A 13 -8.29 10.85 -7.49
C PRO A 13 -8.70 9.41 -7.15
N ARG A 14 -8.66 8.52 -8.12
CA ARG A 14 -8.94 7.09 -7.92
C ARG A 14 -7.91 6.45 -6.98
N ALA A 15 -6.62 6.72 -7.20
CA ALA A 15 -5.55 6.21 -6.35
C ALA A 15 -5.68 6.72 -4.91
N ILE A 16 -5.98 7.99 -4.73
CA ILE A 16 -6.18 8.60 -3.42
C ILE A 16 -7.34 7.91 -2.67
N SER A 17 -8.48 7.70 -3.34
CA SER A 17 -9.61 7.02 -2.70
C SER A 17 -9.24 5.62 -2.23
N PHE A 18 -8.48 4.88 -3.05
CA PHE A 18 -8.00 3.54 -2.69
C PHE A 18 -7.08 3.57 -1.47
N TYR A 19 -6.04 4.41 -1.50
CA TYR A 19 -5.05 4.44 -0.42
C TYR A 19 -5.56 5.10 0.85
N ASP A 20 -6.41 6.13 0.77
CA ASP A 20 -7.04 6.71 1.96
C ASP A 20 -7.79 5.64 2.77
N ALA A 21 -8.55 4.78 2.11
CA ALA A 21 -9.30 3.71 2.77
C ALA A 21 -8.38 2.71 3.47
N LEU A 22 -7.25 2.33 2.84
CA LEU A 22 -6.29 1.40 3.43
C LEU A 22 -5.53 2.02 4.61
N PHE A 23 -5.01 3.22 4.42
CA PHE A 23 -4.17 3.85 5.43
C PHE A 23 -4.95 4.33 6.65
N ASP A 24 -6.25 4.60 6.49
CA ASP A 24 -7.15 4.84 7.62
C ASP A 24 -7.19 3.63 8.57
N LEU A 25 -7.29 2.42 8.02
CA LEU A 25 -7.24 1.18 8.81
C LEU A 25 -5.90 0.98 9.52
N MET A 26 -4.84 1.54 9.00
CA MET A 26 -3.49 1.45 9.56
C MET A 26 -3.16 2.64 10.48
N ASN A 27 -4.09 3.56 10.72
CA ASN A 27 -3.91 4.79 11.49
C ASN A 27 -2.76 5.66 10.97
N LEU A 28 -2.59 5.71 9.65
CA LEU A 28 -1.61 6.57 9.00
C LEU A 28 -2.27 7.85 8.53
N GLU A 29 -1.49 8.93 8.53
CA GLU A 29 -1.95 10.28 8.23
C GLU A 29 -1.57 10.68 6.81
N ILE A 30 -2.38 11.57 6.21
CA ILE A 30 -2.00 12.27 4.99
C ILE A 30 -0.87 13.23 5.33
N CYS A 31 0.29 13.06 4.70
CA CYS A 31 1.48 13.89 4.96
C CYS A 31 1.69 14.95 3.88
N TRP A 32 1.28 14.67 2.65
CA TRP A 32 1.39 15.56 1.52
C TRP A 32 0.24 15.29 0.55
N ARG A 33 -0.26 16.34 -0.08
CA ARG A 33 -1.28 16.19 -1.13
C ARG A 33 -1.34 17.44 -2.00
N ASP A 34 -1.18 17.25 -3.32
CA ASP A 34 -1.43 18.27 -4.33
C ASP A 34 -2.08 17.62 -5.56
N ASP A 35 -2.07 18.30 -6.70
CA ASP A 35 -2.69 17.78 -7.92
C ASP A 35 -1.80 16.77 -8.68
N GLN A 36 -0.60 16.49 -8.18
CA GLN A 36 0.35 15.56 -8.81
C GLN A 36 0.59 14.29 -7.99
N SER A 37 0.51 14.39 -6.65
CA SER A 37 0.85 13.27 -5.77
C SER A 37 0.18 13.38 -4.41
N SER A 38 0.17 12.28 -3.68
CA SER A 38 -0.23 12.23 -2.28
C SER A 38 0.69 11.28 -1.53
N SER A 39 0.91 11.54 -0.25
CA SER A 39 1.68 10.64 0.62
C SER A 39 1.01 10.45 1.96
N TRP A 40 1.37 9.34 2.59
CA TRP A 40 0.87 8.92 3.90
C TRP A 40 2.01 8.46 4.77
N GLY A 41 1.83 8.59 6.08
CA GLY A 41 2.80 8.20 7.08
C GLY A 41 2.43 8.80 8.43
N LYS A 42 3.42 9.28 9.17
CA LYS A 42 3.23 9.99 10.45
C LYS A 42 3.80 11.38 10.34
N LYS A 43 2.94 12.39 10.35
CA LYS A 43 3.33 13.79 10.11
C LYS A 43 4.42 14.28 11.06
N ALA A 44 4.30 13.93 12.34
CA ALA A 44 5.21 14.41 13.38
C ALA A 44 6.53 13.63 13.45
N ASP A 45 6.69 12.57 12.67
CA ASP A 45 7.86 11.70 12.72
C ASP A 45 8.48 11.57 11.34
N LEU A 46 9.50 12.37 11.06
CA LEU A 46 10.23 12.35 9.79
C LEU A 46 11.06 11.07 9.60
N SER A 47 11.31 10.30 10.66
CA SER A 47 12.00 9.01 10.55
C SER A 47 11.06 7.88 10.12
N TYR A 48 9.76 8.07 10.23
CA TYR A 48 8.78 7.09 9.78
C TYR A 48 8.69 7.12 8.25
N PRO A 49 8.80 5.96 7.57
CA PRO A 49 8.76 5.95 6.11
C PRO A 49 7.44 6.49 5.55
N ARG A 50 7.53 7.20 4.43
CA ARG A 50 6.37 7.69 3.70
C ARG A 50 6.08 6.82 2.49
N PHE A 51 4.81 6.65 2.19
CA PHE A 51 4.39 6.04 0.93
C PHE A 51 3.73 7.10 0.06
N PHE A 52 4.14 7.17 -1.21
CA PHE A 52 3.60 8.11 -2.19
C PHE A 52 2.90 7.37 -3.32
N THR A 53 1.86 8.00 -3.86
CA THR A 53 1.37 7.71 -5.20
C THR A 53 1.22 9.03 -5.96
N GLY A 54 1.43 8.99 -7.27
CA GLY A 54 1.33 10.19 -8.08
C GLY A 54 1.62 9.95 -9.55
N TYR A 55 1.50 11.01 -10.32
CA TYR A 55 1.89 10.96 -11.72
C TYR A 55 3.40 10.90 -11.84
N PRO A 56 3.95 10.12 -12.81
CA PRO A 56 5.39 10.05 -13.00
C PRO A 56 5.99 11.43 -13.29
N PHE A 57 7.21 11.65 -12.76
CA PHE A 57 7.92 12.92 -12.88
C PHE A 57 8.16 13.33 -14.34
N ASP A 58 8.36 12.37 -15.23
CA ASP A 58 8.63 12.65 -16.65
C ASP A 58 7.38 12.98 -17.47
N GLY A 59 6.19 12.98 -16.84
CA GLY A 59 4.93 13.28 -17.50
C GLY A 59 4.37 12.16 -18.38
N ASN A 60 5.08 11.05 -18.52
CA ASN A 60 4.60 9.91 -19.27
C ASN A 60 3.65 9.05 -18.43
N ARG A 61 2.92 8.15 -19.08
CA ARG A 61 2.01 7.24 -18.40
C ARG A 61 2.75 6.34 -17.41
N GLY A 62 2.22 6.20 -16.21
CA GLY A 62 2.75 5.29 -15.19
C GLY A 62 2.69 3.82 -15.64
N SER A 63 3.65 3.04 -15.19
CA SER A 63 3.70 1.59 -15.36
C SER A 63 4.01 0.91 -14.03
N VAL A 64 3.68 -0.39 -13.92
CA VAL A 64 3.75 -1.09 -12.64
C VAL A 64 5.11 -1.69 -12.30
N GLY A 65 5.99 -1.89 -13.26
CA GLY A 65 7.28 -2.53 -13.05
C GLY A 65 7.14 -4.01 -12.64
N ASN A 66 7.47 -4.92 -13.55
CA ASN A 66 7.39 -6.34 -13.27
C ASN A 66 8.40 -6.73 -12.17
N GLY A 67 7.93 -7.37 -11.10
CA GLY A 67 8.75 -7.73 -9.95
C GLY A 67 8.75 -6.71 -8.80
N THR A 68 8.17 -5.53 -9.00
CA THR A 68 8.05 -4.51 -7.96
C THR A 68 6.90 -4.82 -7.02
N MET A 69 7.13 -4.68 -5.71
CA MET A 69 6.10 -4.83 -4.69
C MET A 69 6.46 -3.96 -3.48
N THR A 70 5.46 -3.30 -2.89
CA THR A 70 5.61 -2.62 -1.61
C THR A 70 4.86 -3.41 -0.54
N ALA A 71 5.55 -3.75 0.55
CA ALA A 71 4.96 -4.48 1.67
C ALA A 71 4.82 -3.55 2.87
N PHE A 72 3.62 -3.53 3.47
CA PHE A 72 3.31 -2.75 4.65
C PHE A 72 3.27 -3.66 5.87
N ALA A 73 4.00 -3.29 6.92
CA ALA A 73 3.99 -4.02 8.18
C ALA A 73 2.74 -3.67 8.98
N VAL A 74 2.05 -4.68 9.45
CA VAL A 74 0.82 -4.56 10.25
C VAL A 74 0.98 -5.45 11.49
N HIS A 75 0.50 -4.99 12.64
CA HIS A 75 0.72 -5.71 13.90
C HIS A 75 -0.30 -6.82 14.17
N GLU A 76 -1.46 -6.80 13.52
CA GLU A 76 -2.55 -7.74 13.80
C GLU A 76 -3.07 -8.39 12.52
N PRO A 77 -3.19 -9.74 12.49
CA PRO A 77 -3.76 -10.44 11.33
C PRO A 77 -5.17 -9.98 10.98
N ALA A 78 -6.00 -9.61 11.97
CA ALA A 78 -7.36 -9.13 11.72
C ALA A 78 -7.38 -7.85 10.88
N ILE A 79 -6.39 -6.98 11.04
CA ILE A 79 -6.26 -5.76 10.21
C ILE A 79 -5.89 -6.14 8.78
N ILE A 80 -5.06 -7.16 8.59
CA ILE A 80 -4.71 -7.65 7.24
C ILE A 80 -5.95 -8.16 6.53
N ASP A 81 -6.84 -8.90 7.23
CA ASP A 81 -8.09 -9.36 6.65
C ASP A 81 -8.96 -8.19 6.19
N GLN A 82 -9.05 -7.13 7.00
CA GLN A 82 -9.80 -5.93 6.65
C GLN A 82 -9.16 -5.18 5.48
N LEU A 83 -7.85 -5.06 5.46
CA LEU A 83 -7.11 -4.38 4.38
C LEU A 83 -7.35 -5.08 3.04
N HIS A 84 -7.31 -6.40 3.02
CA HIS A 84 -7.58 -7.17 1.81
C HIS A 84 -9.00 -6.91 1.29
N ARG A 85 -10.01 -7.02 2.17
CA ARG A 85 -11.41 -6.75 1.79
C ARG A 85 -11.59 -5.33 1.27
N THR A 86 -11.01 -4.35 1.98
CA THR A 86 -11.12 -2.94 1.63
C THR A 86 -10.46 -2.64 0.28
N ALA A 87 -9.30 -3.24 0.03
CA ALA A 87 -8.62 -3.10 -1.26
C ALA A 87 -9.50 -3.60 -2.42
N LEU A 88 -10.10 -4.77 -2.27
CA LEU A 88 -10.99 -5.31 -3.31
C LEU A 88 -12.24 -4.46 -3.49
N SER A 89 -12.78 -3.90 -2.41
CA SER A 89 -13.97 -3.03 -2.46
C SER A 89 -13.71 -1.68 -3.12
N ASN A 90 -12.45 -1.26 -3.19
CA ASN A 90 -12.05 0.05 -3.71
C ASN A 90 -11.31 -0.04 -5.06
N GLY A 91 -11.56 -1.09 -5.82
CA GLY A 91 -11.03 -1.23 -7.18
C GLY A 91 -9.73 -1.99 -7.32
N GLY A 92 -9.20 -2.53 -6.24
CA GLY A 92 -8.04 -3.42 -6.27
C GLY A 92 -8.41 -4.83 -6.71
N SER A 93 -7.41 -5.64 -6.98
CA SER A 93 -7.57 -7.04 -7.35
C SER A 93 -6.77 -7.96 -6.43
N ASP A 94 -7.23 -9.21 -6.31
CA ASP A 94 -6.62 -10.21 -5.45
C ASP A 94 -5.33 -10.78 -6.08
N GLU A 95 -4.29 -10.91 -5.25
CA GLU A 95 -3.02 -11.57 -5.59
C GLU A 95 -2.63 -12.61 -4.53
N GLY A 96 -3.47 -12.85 -3.55
CA GLY A 96 -3.28 -13.84 -2.49
C GLY A 96 -4.07 -13.46 -1.25
N GLY A 97 -5.09 -14.26 -0.91
CA GLY A 97 -5.95 -14.01 0.25
C GLY A 97 -5.21 -14.08 1.57
N PRO A 98 -5.78 -13.47 2.63
CA PRO A 98 -5.14 -13.46 3.95
C PRO A 98 -4.91 -14.87 4.49
N GLY A 99 -3.74 -15.10 5.04
CA GLY A 99 -3.39 -16.36 5.66
C GLY A 99 -1.93 -16.49 6.00
N LEU A 100 -1.60 -17.55 6.73
CA LEU A 100 -0.22 -17.88 7.06
C LEU A 100 0.55 -18.31 5.81
N ARG A 101 1.81 -17.93 5.76
CA ARG A 101 2.79 -18.32 4.73
C ARG A 101 3.97 -18.98 5.43
N PRO A 102 3.83 -20.27 5.84
CA PRO A 102 4.86 -20.94 6.64
C PRO A 102 6.22 -21.03 5.93
N GLN A 103 6.23 -20.97 4.60
CA GLN A 103 7.47 -20.96 3.83
C GLN A 103 8.33 -19.71 4.07
N TYR A 104 7.75 -18.64 4.63
CA TYR A 104 8.46 -17.39 4.93
C TYR A 104 8.70 -17.18 6.42
N GLY A 105 8.11 -18.00 7.29
CA GLY A 105 8.29 -17.94 8.73
C GLY A 105 7.08 -18.45 9.49
N THR A 106 7.28 -18.91 10.72
CA THR A 106 6.24 -19.56 11.52
C THR A 106 5.02 -18.67 11.77
N GLY A 107 5.22 -17.38 12.05
CA GLY A 107 4.15 -16.44 12.30
C GLY A 107 3.87 -15.50 11.13
N PHE A 108 4.38 -15.80 9.96
CA PHE A 108 4.25 -14.92 8.80
C PHE A 108 2.83 -15.00 8.22
N TYR A 109 2.04 -13.96 8.48
CA TYR A 109 0.67 -13.83 8.00
C TYR A 109 0.61 -12.69 6.98
N ALA A 110 0.06 -12.95 5.82
CA ALA A 110 0.10 -11.98 4.73
C ALA A 110 -1.13 -12.03 3.83
N ALA A 111 -1.35 -10.92 3.14
CA ALA A 111 -2.27 -10.82 2.01
C ALA A 111 -1.61 -9.99 0.92
N TYR A 112 -1.98 -10.25 -0.33
CA TYR A 112 -1.42 -9.60 -1.50
C TYR A 112 -2.54 -9.10 -2.40
N VAL A 113 -2.39 -7.86 -2.88
CA VAL A 113 -3.36 -7.23 -3.79
C VAL A 113 -2.62 -6.44 -4.87
N ARG A 114 -3.36 -6.02 -5.90
CA ARG A 114 -2.95 -4.94 -6.78
C ARG A 114 -3.86 -3.75 -6.57
N ASP A 115 -3.28 -2.55 -6.64
CA ASP A 115 -4.08 -1.32 -6.62
C ASP A 115 -4.82 -1.13 -7.96
N PRO A 116 -5.68 -0.11 -8.12
CA PRO A 116 -6.41 0.09 -9.37
C PRO A 116 -5.55 0.29 -10.61
N ASP A 117 -4.30 0.70 -10.45
CA ASP A 117 -3.34 0.84 -11.56
C ASP A 117 -2.55 -0.45 -11.83
N GLY A 118 -2.67 -1.47 -10.96
CA GLY A 118 -1.96 -2.73 -11.07
C GLY A 118 -0.67 -2.82 -10.25
N ASN A 119 -0.35 -1.81 -9.42
CA ASN A 119 0.81 -1.87 -8.54
C ASN A 119 0.60 -2.94 -7.47
N LYS A 120 1.60 -3.81 -7.27
CA LYS A 120 1.49 -4.90 -6.31
C LYS A 120 1.84 -4.44 -4.90
N LEU A 121 0.96 -4.81 -3.95
CA LEU A 121 1.09 -4.48 -2.54
C LEU A 121 1.00 -5.75 -1.70
N ALA A 122 1.67 -5.75 -0.54
CA ALA A 122 1.52 -6.78 0.47
C ALA A 122 1.22 -6.16 1.82
N PHE A 123 0.47 -6.87 2.65
CA PHE A 123 0.23 -6.53 4.05
C PHE A 123 0.76 -7.70 4.89
N ILE A 124 1.69 -7.43 5.80
CA ILE A 124 2.48 -8.45 6.46
C ILE A 124 2.41 -8.29 7.98
N CYS A 125 2.15 -9.39 8.68
CA CYS A 125 2.38 -9.51 10.11
C CYS A 125 3.40 -10.64 10.32
N TYR A 126 4.50 -10.36 11.02
CA TYR A 126 5.57 -11.35 11.18
C TYR A 126 5.31 -12.33 12.33
N ASP A 127 4.47 -11.97 13.28
CA ASP A 127 4.29 -12.68 14.55
C ASP A 127 2.83 -13.01 14.85
N ALA A 128 2.11 -13.42 13.82
CA ALA A 128 0.72 -13.82 13.95
C ALA A 128 0.52 -15.04 14.88
#